data_7a00bb8e2a34ae6d648fbe3f77496275
#
_entry.id   7a00bb8e2a34ae6d648fbe3f77496275
#
_cell.length_a   1.000
_cell.length_b   1.000
_cell.length_c   1.000
_cell.angle_alpha   90.00
_cell.angle_beta   90.00
_cell.angle_gamma   90.00
#
_symmetry.space_group_name_H-M   'P 1'
#
loop_
_entity.id
_entity.type
_entity.pdbx_description
1 polymer ?
#
loop_
_entity_poly.entity_id
_entity_poly.type
_entity_poly.pdbx_seq_one_letter_code
_entity_poly.pdbx_strand_id
1 'polypeptide(L)'
;MKNVKNILITGKNSYIGTSLKNWLMREPDKYKVDTVSTRDDSWKEKDFSQYDVVFHVAGIAHVSSDPKMEELYYKVNRDLTIVTAEKAKVEGVKQFIFMSSIIVYGDSSSSKRVIDRNTIPTPSNFYGNSKLQAEEGIKHLESDDFKIVVLRPPMIYGKGSKGNYPKLAKAAQKLPVFPNIDNERSMLHIDNLCEFIKLMIDNKESGLFFPQNKEYVKTSEMVKLIAEVHGKKIWMTRIFNPVLRLMFGIGIVNKVFGNLVYEQSMSDYDKVNYRIRLFEESIELTEK
;
A
#
# COMPACT_ATOMS: atom_id res chain seq x y z
N MET A 1 21.87 4.70 26.91
CA MET A 1 21.83 3.64 25.88
C MET A 1 20.65 3.94 24.96
N LYS A 2 20.84 3.99 23.63
CA LYS A 2 19.69 4.12 22.70
C LYS A 2 18.88 2.82 22.80
N ASN A 3 17.61 2.94 23.16
CA ASN A 3 16.74 1.77 23.31
C ASN A 3 16.45 1.21 21.92
N VAL A 4 16.91 -0.01 21.63
CA VAL A 4 16.64 -0.71 20.36
C VAL A 4 15.15 -1.05 20.32
N LYS A 5 14.46 -0.65 19.25
CA LYS A 5 13.03 -0.97 19.07
C LYS A 5 12.87 -2.37 18.51
N ASN A 6 12.10 -3.18 19.19
CA ASN A 6 11.74 -4.54 18.77
C ASN A 6 10.44 -4.49 17.94
N ILE A 7 10.47 -4.96 16.71
CA ILE A 7 9.37 -4.87 15.76
C ILE A 7 8.99 -6.27 15.29
N LEU A 8 7.72 -6.60 15.39
CA LEU A 8 7.14 -7.82 14.81
C LEU A 8 6.38 -7.47 13.53
N ILE A 9 6.74 -8.10 12.43
CA ILE A 9 6.02 -7.99 11.14
C ILE A 9 5.20 -9.25 10.93
N THR A 10 3.87 -9.11 10.86
CA THR A 10 3.00 -10.21 10.45
C THR A 10 2.95 -10.32 8.91
N GLY A 11 2.69 -11.52 8.40
CA GLY A 11 2.75 -11.75 6.95
C GLY A 11 4.16 -12.03 6.46
N LYS A 12 4.84 -13.02 7.09
CA LYS A 12 6.15 -13.53 6.68
C LYS A 12 6.20 -13.78 5.16
N ASN A 13 7.25 -13.30 4.50
CA ASN A 13 7.47 -13.37 3.05
C ASN A 13 6.50 -12.52 2.22
N SER A 14 5.74 -11.59 2.81
CA SER A 14 5.02 -10.59 2.05
C SER A 14 5.99 -9.59 1.42
N TYR A 15 5.65 -9.05 0.23
CA TYR A 15 6.48 -8.06 -0.46
C TYR A 15 6.79 -6.85 0.45
N ILE A 16 5.75 -6.23 1.01
CA ILE A 16 5.90 -5.03 1.85
C ILE A 16 6.62 -5.36 3.16
N GLY A 17 6.26 -6.48 3.81
CA GLY A 17 6.89 -6.88 5.08
C GLY A 17 8.39 -7.17 4.92
N THR A 18 8.79 -7.84 3.83
CA THR A 18 10.19 -8.11 3.51
C THR A 18 10.94 -6.83 3.19
N SER A 19 10.32 -5.92 2.42
CA SER A 19 10.93 -4.62 2.09
C SER A 19 11.15 -3.78 3.34
N LEU A 20 10.16 -3.67 4.23
CA LEU A 20 10.30 -2.95 5.49
C LEU A 20 11.38 -3.56 6.39
N LYS A 21 11.40 -4.90 6.53
CA LYS A 21 12.45 -5.57 7.28
C LYS A 21 13.84 -5.19 6.78
N ASN A 22 14.07 -5.30 5.47
CA ASN A 22 15.35 -4.96 4.86
C ASN A 22 15.68 -3.47 5.03
N TRP A 23 14.67 -2.61 5.01
CA TRP A 23 14.82 -1.16 5.22
C TRP A 23 15.31 -0.85 6.63
N LEU A 24 14.62 -1.37 7.64
CA LEU A 24 14.95 -1.15 9.06
C LEU A 24 16.29 -1.79 9.46
N MET A 25 16.62 -2.95 8.89
CA MET A 25 17.89 -3.65 9.15
C MET A 25 19.13 -2.92 8.61
N ARG A 26 18.97 -1.80 7.89
CA ARG A 26 20.08 -0.88 7.57
C ARG A 26 20.58 -0.12 8.80
N GLU A 27 19.78 -0.06 9.86
CA GLU A 27 20.09 0.58 11.13
C GLU A 27 19.94 -0.43 12.30
N PRO A 28 20.78 -1.49 12.35
CA PRO A 28 20.62 -2.60 13.32
C PRO A 28 20.80 -2.16 14.78
N ASP A 29 21.47 -1.04 15.00
CA ASP A 29 21.62 -0.44 16.34
C ASP A 29 20.35 0.26 16.84
N LYS A 30 19.34 0.44 15.96
CA LYS A 30 18.07 1.08 16.30
C LYS A 30 16.89 0.11 16.24
N TYR A 31 16.96 -0.92 15.39
CA TYR A 31 15.83 -1.81 15.13
C TYR A 31 16.24 -3.27 15.18
N LYS A 32 15.43 -4.08 15.87
CA LYS A 32 15.41 -5.52 15.78
C LYS A 32 14.08 -5.97 15.19
N VAL A 33 14.12 -6.74 14.11
CA VAL A 33 12.93 -7.05 13.33
C VAL A 33 12.75 -8.55 13.19
N ASP A 34 11.65 -9.05 13.75
CA ASP A 34 11.17 -10.41 13.58
C ASP A 34 9.98 -10.45 12.62
N THR A 35 9.76 -11.62 12.03
CA THR A 35 8.59 -11.87 11.17
C THR A 35 7.85 -13.11 11.62
N VAL A 36 6.52 -13.10 11.48
CA VAL A 36 5.68 -14.26 11.80
C VAL A 36 4.71 -14.56 10.65
N SER A 37 4.53 -15.84 10.35
CA SER A 37 3.47 -16.30 9.44
C SER A 37 2.13 -16.32 10.20
N THR A 38 1.07 -15.90 9.55
CA THR A 38 -0.29 -15.96 10.09
C THR A 38 -1.18 -16.90 9.24
N ARG A 39 -0.55 -17.83 8.48
CA ARG A 39 -1.27 -18.77 7.60
C ARG A 39 -1.85 -19.98 8.36
N ASP A 40 -1.30 -20.24 9.49
CA ASP A 40 -1.73 -21.26 10.46
C ASP A 40 -1.83 -20.63 11.84
N ASP A 41 -2.29 -21.37 12.83
CA ASP A 41 -2.55 -20.84 14.18
C ASP A 41 -1.29 -20.74 15.07
N SER A 42 -0.13 -21.16 14.60
CA SER A 42 1.13 -21.16 15.38
C SER A 42 1.56 -19.76 15.83
N TRP A 43 1.14 -18.70 15.13
CA TRP A 43 1.43 -17.32 15.52
C TRP A 43 0.75 -16.92 16.83
N LYS A 44 -0.33 -17.59 17.22
CA LYS A 44 -1.05 -17.33 18.48
C LYS A 44 -0.21 -17.69 19.70
N GLU A 45 0.69 -18.67 19.56
CA GLU A 45 1.61 -19.10 20.62
C GLU A 45 2.86 -18.20 20.72
N LYS A 46 3.09 -17.35 19.71
CA LYS A 46 4.23 -16.42 19.77
C LYS A 46 3.99 -15.35 20.82
N ASP A 47 4.95 -15.18 21.73
CA ASP A 47 4.95 -14.12 22.73
C ASP A 47 5.17 -12.74 22.05
N PHE A 48 4.19 -11.84 22.17
CA PHE A 48 4.27 -10.48 21.65
C PHE A 48 4.80 -9.47 22.68
N SER A 49 4.90 -9.83 23.95
CA SER A 49 5.31 -8.92 25.02
C SER A 49 6.72 -8.35 24.86
N GLN A 50 7.55 -9.02 24.08
CA GLN A 50 8.91 -8.58 23.77
C GLN A 50 9.00 -7.52 22.66
N TYR A 51 7.89 -7.15 22.01
CA TYR A 51 7.87 -6.20 20.90
C TYR A 51 7.27 -4.86 21.31
N ASP A 52 7.92 -3.78 20.84
CA ASP A 52 7.41 -2.42 20.98
C ASP A 52 6.32 -2.13 19.94
N VAL A 53 6.46 -2.70 18.75
CA VAL A 53 5.61 -2.43 17.58
C VAL A 53 5.22 -3.71 16.88
N VAL A 54 3.95 -3.82 16.50
CA VAL A 54 3.46 -4.82 15.54
C VAL A 54 3.08 -4.12 14.24
N PHE A 55 3.76 -4.44 13.15
CA PHE A 55 3.35 -4.06 11.79
C PHE A 55 2.54 -5.17 11.15
N HIS A 56 1.24 -4.95 11.04
CA HIS A 56 0.30 -5.92 10.47
C HIS A 56 0.10 -5.70 8.98
N VAL A 57 0.79 -6.52 8.17
CA VAL A 57 0.72 -6.50 6.71
C VAL A 57 0.22 -7.83 6.13
N ALA A 58 -0.16 -8.77 6.99
CA ALA A 58 -0.86 -9.97 6.56
C ALA A 58 -2.20 -9.60 5.93
N GLY A 59 -2.50 -10.19 4.79
CA GLY A 59 -3.73 -9.90 4.08
C GLY A 59 -3.76 -10.56 2.70
N ILE A 60 -4.96 -10.62 2.13
CA ILE A 60 -5.20 -11.07 0.76
C ILE A 60 -5.57 -9.85 -0.09
N ALA A 61 -4.96 -9.75 -1.27
CA ALA A 61 -5.22 -8.74 -2.28
C ALA A 61 -5.17 -9.37 -3.69
N HIS A 62 -5.62 -8.63 -4.70
CA HIS A 62 -5.49 -8.97 -6.13
C HIS A 62 -6.41 -10.06 -6.71
N VAL A 63 -7.25 -10.73 -5.91
CA VAL A 63 -8.18 -11.79 -6.36
C VAL A 63 -9.64 -11.44 -6.02
N SER A 64 -9.95 -10.16 -5.82
CA SER A 64 -11.26 -9.66 -5.38
C SER A 64 -12.38 -9.74 -6.43
N SER A 65 -12.12 -10.32 -7.59
CA SER A 65 -13.14 -10.55 -8.64
C SER A 65 -13.81 -11.92 -8.57
N ASP A 66 -13.28 -12.86 -7.77
CA ASP A 66 -13.87 -14.18 -7.58
C ASP A 66 -14.78 -14.19 -6.33
N PRO A 67 -16.10 -14.27 -6.47
CA PRO A 67 -17.03 -14.28 -5.34
C PRO A 67 -16.78 -15.40 -4.31
N LYS A 68 -16.20 -16.51 -4.73
CA LYS A 68 -15.86 -17.63 -3.83
C LYS A 68 -14.79 -17.27 -2.81
N MET A 69 -14.05 -16.20 -3.04
CA MET A 69 -13.00 -15.75 -2.15
C MET A 69 -13.52 -14.79 -1.06
N GLU A 70 -14.76 -14.35 -1.12
CA GLU A 70 -15.30 -13.31 -0.24
C GLU A 70 -15.14 -13.64 1.24
N GLU A 71 -15.61 -14.82 1.67
CA GLU A 71 -15.49 -15.26 3.06
C GLU A 71 -14.03 -15.28 3.54
N LEU A 72 -13.12 -15.77 2.68
CA LEU A 72 -11.69 -15.79 2.99
C LEU A 72 -11.10 -14.39 3.15
N TYR A 73 -11.59 -13.41 2.36
CA TYR A 73 -11.15 -12.01 2.51
C TYR A 73 -11.58 -11.43 3.86
N TYR A 74 -12.81 -11.68 4.31
CA TYR A 74 -13.24 -11.23 5.65
C TYR A 74 -12.45 -11.92 6.75
N LYS A 75 -12.27 -13.24 6.67
CA LYS A 75 -11.49 -14.00 7.64
C LYS A 75 -10.05 -13.50 7.77
N VAL A 76 -9.38 -13.21 6.63
CA VAL A 76 -7.95 -12.85 6.63
C VAL A 76 -7.72 -11.34 6.76
N ASN A 77 -8.53 -10.49 6.13
CA ASN A 77 -8.29 -9.05 6.17
C ASN A 77 -8.97 -8.37 7.36
N ARG A 78 -10.10 -8.88 7.85
CA ARG A 78 -10.85 -8.32 8.97
C ARG A 78 -10.55 -9.07 10.26
N ASP A 79 -10.97 -10.34 10.35
CA ASP A 79 -10.97 -11.07 11.61
C ASP A 79 -9.55 -11.30 12.13
N LEU A 80 -8.63 -11.72 11.27
CA LEU A 80 -7.23 -11.88 11.65
C LEU A 80 -6.60 -10.55 12.10
N THR A 81 -6.95 -9.43 11.45
CA THR A 81 -6.43 -8.11 11.85
C THR A 81 -6.90 -7.76 13.27
N ILE A 82 -8.19 -7.95 13.55
CA ILE A 82 -8.79 -7.64 14.86
C ILE A 82 -8.13 -8.49 15.95
N VAL A 83 -8.12 -9.82 15.77
CA VAL A 83 -7.53 -10.74 16.77
C VAL A 83 -6.03 -10.47 16.98
N THR A 84 -5.30 -10.11 15.91
CA THR A 84 -3.87 -9.77 16.04
C THR A 84 -3.68 -8.47 16.83
N ALA A 85 -4.52 -7.46 16.62
CA ALA A 85 -4.46 -6.19 17.35
C ALA A 85 -4.84 -6.37 18.83
N GLU A 86 -5.87 -7.15 19.11
CA GLU A 86 -6.28 -7.51 20.47
C GLU A 86 -5.14 -8.22 21.24
N LYS A 87 -4.53 -9.24 20.61
CA LYS A 87 -3.38 -9.94 21.19
C LYS A 87 -2.23 -8.97 21.45
N ALA A 88 -1.88 -8.12 20.49
CA ALA A 88 -0.82 -7.12 20.64
C ALA A 88 -1.09 -6.21 21.86
N LYS A 89 -2.32 -5.71 22.00
CA LYS A 89 -2.71 -4.86 23.14
C LYS A 89 -2.61 -5.60 24.47
N VAL A 90 -3.19 -6.80 24.56
CA VAL A 90 -3.20 -7.61 25.80
C VAL A 90 -1.78 -7.95 26.25
N GLU A 91 -0.88 -8.20 25.30
CA GLU A 91 0.53 -8.55 25.60
C GLU A 91 1.44 -7.31 25.76
N GLY A 92 0.87 -6.10 25.80
CA GLY A 92 1.60 -4.89 26.19
C GLY A 92 2.41 -4.22 25.08
N VAL A 93 2.23 -4.60 23.80
CA VAL A 93 2.75 -3.88 22.65
C VAL A 93 2.30 -2.41 22.69
N LYS A 94 3.15 -1.47 22.30
CA LYS A 94 2.86 -0.03 22.41
C LYS A 94 2.27 0.58 21.15
N GLN A 95 2.53 -0.03 19.97
CA GLN A 95 2.03 0.49 18.70
C GLN A 95 1.64 -0.64 17.76
N PHE A 96 0.47 -0.51 17.15
CA PHE A 96 -0.02 -1.40 16.10
C PHE A 96 -0.20 -0.62 14.80
N ILE A 97 0.54 -0.99 13.77
CA ILE A 97 0.48 -0.34 12.44
C ILE A 97 -0.24 -1.28 11.48
N PHE A 98 -1.41 -0.87 11.01
CA PHE A 98 -2.24 -1.63 10.10
C PHE A 98 -2.12 -1.16 8.65
N MET A 99 -1.82 -2.10 7.75
CA MET A 99 -1.79 -1.85 6.31
C MET A 99 -3.20 -2.01 5.71
N SER A 100 -3.91 -0.88 5.59
CA SER A 100 -5.14 -0.77 4.83
C SER A 100 -4.87 -0.42 3.35
N SER A 101 -5.73 0.30 2.66
CA SER A 101 -5.59 0.63 1.24
C SER A 101 -6.53 1.75 0.82
N ILE A 102 -6.16 2.50 -0.24
CA ILE A 102 -7.04 3.45 -0.94
C ILE A 102 -8.34 2.81 -1.44
N ILE A 103 -8.38 1.48 -1.63
CA ILE A 103 -9.54 0.75 -2.16
C ILE A 103 -10.79 0.86 -1.26
N VAL A 104 -10.63 1.26 0.00
CA VAL A 104 -11.77 1.55 0.90
C VAL A 104 -12.65 2.69 0.38
N TYR A 105 -12.11 3.52 -0.51
CA TYR A 105 -12.87 4.57 -1.20
C TYR A 105 -13.53 4.10 -2.51
N GLY A 106 -13.38 2.83 -2.87
CA GLY A 106 -13.86 2.25 -4.11
C GLY A 106 -12.84 2.28 -5.25
N ASP A 107 -13.26 1.81 -6.42
CA ASP A 107 -12.41 1.70 -7.60
C ASP A 107 -12.17 3.04 -8.31
N SER A 108 -11.13 3.08 -9.13
CA SER A 108 -10.87 4.20 -10.04
C SER A 108 -12.00 4.39 -11.06
N SER A 109 -12.20 5.62 -11.53
CA SER A 109 -13.27 5.99 -12.45
C SER A 109 -12.75 6.77 -13.66
N SER A 110 -13.61 6.93 -14.69
CA SER A 110 -13.32 7.78 -15.86
C SER A 110 -13.32 9.27 -15.52
N SER A 111 -14.12 9.69 -14.52
CA SER A 111 -14.10 11.05 -14.02
C SER A 111 -12.90 11.31 -13.13
N LYS A 112 -12.42 12.56 -13.10
CA LYS A 112 -11.40 12.98 -12.15
C LYS A 112 -11.98 12.83 -10.73
N ARG A 113 -11.41 11.93 -9.95
CA ARG A 113 -11.84 11.65 -8.59
C ARG A 113 -10.70 11.96 -7.63
N VAL A 114 -10.89 13.03 -6.88
CA VAL A 114 -9.98 13.43 -5.80
C VAL A 114 -10.60 13.00 -4.48
N ILE A 115 -9.83 12.24 -3.71
CA ILE A 115 -10.17 11.88 -2.34
C ILE A 115 -9.57 12.95 -1.43
N ASP A 116 -10.42 13.63 -0.68
CA ASP A 116 -10.08 14.63 0.31
C ASP A 116 -10.43 14.16 1.73
N ARG A 117 -10.19 15.00 2.73
CA ARG A 117 -10.47 14.71 4.14
C ARG A 117 -11.94 14.47 4.44
N ASN A 118 -12.86 14.98 3.60
CA ASN A 118 -14.30 14.86 3.76
C ASN A 118 -14.89 13.67 2.99
N THR A 119 -14.07 13.03 2.16
CA THR A 119 -14.53 11.90 1.34
C THR A 119 -14.81 10.68 2.21
N ILE A 120 -16.06 10.24 2.21
CA ILE A 120 -16.51 9.07 2.97
C ILE A 120 -16.04 7.79 2.24
N PRO A 121 -15.43 6.82 2.95
CA PRO A 121 -15.11 5.51 2.39
C PRO A 121 -16.37 4.79 1.88
N THR A 122 -16.35 4.37 0.62
CA THR A 122 -17.44 3.64 -0.05
C THR A 122 -16.85 2.51 -0.88
N PRO A 123 -16.43 1.39 -0.22
CA PRO A 123 -15.79 0.28 -0.91
C PRO A 123 -16.75 -0.35 -1.94
N SER A 124 -16.23 -0.62 -3.14
CA SER A 124 -16.99 -1.19 -4.26
C SER A 124 -16.91 -2.71 -4.35
N ASN A 125 -16.11 -3.35 -3.48
CA ASN A 125 -15.89 -4.79 -3.48
C ASN A 125 -15.53 -5.30 -2.08
N PHE A 126 -15.57 -6.62 -1.90
CA PHE A 126 -15.31 -7.24 -0.60
C PHE A 126 -13.87 -7.04 -0.09
N TYR A 127 -12.89 -6.78 -0.97
CA TYR A 127 -11.53 -6.43 -0.54
C TYR A 127 -11.53 -5.08 0.20
N GLY A 128 -12.06 -4.04 -0.44
CA GLY A 128 -12.17 -2.73 0.21
C GLY A 128 -13.02 -2.77 1.47
N ASN A 129 -14.14 -3.51 1.42
CA ASN A 129 -15.04 -3.64 2.56
C ASN A 129 -14.38 -4.38 3.74
N SER A 130 -13.68 -5.50 3.49
CA SER A 130 -12.97 -6.23 4.56
C SER A 130 -11.87 -5.39 5.21
N LYS A 131 -11.18 -4.52 4.43
CA LYS A 131 -10.18 -3.60 4.98
C LYS A 131 -10.84 -2.51 5.84
N LEU A 132 -11.93 -1.91 5.36
CA LEU A 132 -12.66 -0.88 6.12
C LEU A 132 -13.21 -1.43 7.43
N GLN A 133 -13.84 -2.60 7.41
CA GLN A 133 -14.33 -3.26 8.62
C GLN A 133 -13.20 -3.62 9.60
N ALA A 134 -12.01 -3.94 9.10
CA ALA A 134 -10.84 -4.15 9.95
C ALA A 134 -10.42 -2.85 10.67
N GLU A 135 -10.37 -1.72 9.95
CA GLU A 135 -10.08 -0.41 10.54
C GLU A 135 -11.07 -0.07 11.67
N GLU A 136 -12.37 -0.25 11.39
CA GLU A 136 -13.45 -0.02 12.36
C GLU A 136 -13.32 -0.95 13.56
N GLY A 137 -13.01 -2.23 13.31
CA GLY A 137 -12.88 -3.26 14.34
C GLY A 137 -11.72 -3.04 15.31
N ILE A 138 -10.63 -2.39 14.88
CA ILE A 138 -9.48 -2.12 15.75
C ILE A 138 -9.53 -0.73 16.43
N LYS A 139 -10.34 0.19 15.93
CA LYS A 139 -10.38 1.59 16.38
C LYS A 139 -10.59 1.73 17.89
N HIS A 140 -11.49 0.93 18.46
CA HIS A 140 -11.81 0.98 19.89
C HIS A 140 -10.67 0.47 20.80
N LEU A 141 -9.66 -0.18 20.23
CA LEU A 141 -8.50 -0.67 20.97
C LEU A 141 -7.50 0.45 21.30
N GLU A 142 -7.56 1.59 20.61
CA GLU A 142 -6.64 2.70 20.84
C GLU A 142 -6.74 3.24 22.27
N SER A 143 -5.60 3.54 22.87
CA SER A 143 -5.47 4.12 24.20
C SER A 143 -4.14 4.86 24.34
N ASP A 144 -3.91 5.49 25.49
CA ASP A 144 -2.62 6.16 25.76
C ASP A 144 -1.44 5.21 25.68
N ASP A 145 -1.63 3.95 26.10
CA ASP A 145 -0.61 2.92 26.13
C ASP A 145 -0.54 2.05 24.87
N PHE A 146 -1.53 2.15 23.98
CA PHE A 146 -1.61 1.38 22.73
C PHE A 146 -2.03 2.25 21.56
N LYS A 147 -1.06 2.67 20.76
CA LYS A 147 -1.28 3.54 19.60
C LYS A 147 -1.63 2.73 18.37
N ILE A 148 -2.64 3.18 17.63
CA ILE A 148 -3.04 2.55 16.36
C ILE A 148 -2.72 3.49 15.20
N VAL A 149 -1.95 2.99 14.23
CA VAL A 149 -1.70 3.64 12.95
C VAL A 149 -2.42 2.87 11.87
N VAL A 150 -3.27 3.54 11.11
CA VAL A 150 -3.91 2.99 9.92
C VAL A 150 -3.31 3.65 8.70
N LEU A 151 -2.74 2.86 7.79
CA LEU A 151 -2.18 3.34 6.53
C LEU A 151 -3.12 2.98 5.37
N ARG A 152 -3.55 3.96 4.60
CA ARG A 152 -4.34 3.76 3.36
C ARG A 152 -3.48 4.10 2.13
N PRO A 153 -2.42 3.32 1.83
CA PRO A 153 -1.60 3.61 0.67
C PRO A 153 -2.38 3.40 -0.63
N PRO A 154 -2.02 4.14 -1.71
CA PRO A 154 -2.46 3.86 -3.06
C PRO A 154 -1.73 2.64 -3.63
N MET A 155 -1.69 2.48 -4.97
CA MET A 155 -0.93 1.42 -5.61
C MET A 155 0.56 1.52 -5.25
N ILE A 156 1.06 0.47 -4.58
CA ILE A 156 2.47 0.36 -4.22
C ILE A 156 3.22 -0.32 -5.37
N TYR A 157 4.39 0.22 -5.73
CA TYR A 157 5.29 -0.35 -6.73
C TYR A 157 6.75 -0.29 -6.28
N GLY A 158 7.60 -1.03 -6.98
CA GLY A 158 9.02 -1.18 -6.73
C GLY A 158 9.50 -2.55 -7.17
N LYS A 159 10.79 -2.81 -7.11
CA LYS A 159 11.40 -4.07 -7.56
C LYS A 159 10.76 -5.27 -6.84
N GLY A 160 10.24 -6.21 -7.61
CA GLY A 160 9.56 -7.41 -7.09
C GLY A 160 8.11 -7.19 -6.64
N SER A 161 7.51 -6.01 -6.89
CA SER A 161 6.10 -5.75 -6.57
C SER A 161 5.16 -6.69 -7.34
N LYS A 162 3.98 -6.91 -6.73
CA LYS A 162 2.89 -7.69 -7.34
C LYS A 162 1.78 -6.76 -7.85
N GLY A 163 0.82 -7.32 -8.58
CA GLY A 163 -0.38 -6.59 -9.02
C GLY A 163 -0.26 -5.95 -10.39
N ASN A 164 -0.59 -4.65 -10.52
CA ASN A 164 -0.71 -4.01 -11.84
C ASN A 164 0.61 -3.51 -12.42
N TYR A 165 1.58 -3.13 -11.57
CA TYR A 165 2.86 -2.61 -12.06
C TYR A 165 3.60 -3.60 -12.99
N PRO A 166 3.79 -4.89 -12.64
CA PRO A 166 4.44 -5.85 -13.55
C PRO A 166 3.72 -6.02 -14.91
N LYS A 167 2.39 -5.81 -14.94
CA LYS A 167 1.63 -5.86 -16.20
C LYS A 167 1.95 -4.65 -17.08
N LEU A 168 2.07 -3.47 -16.48
CA LEU A 168 2.48 -2.24 -17.18
C LEU A 168 3.93 -2.36 -17.67
N ALA A 169 4.84 -2.86 -16.84
CA ALA A 169 6.23 -3.10 -17.21
C ALA A 169 6.34 -4.07 -18.39
N LYS A 170 5.58 -5.16 -18.37
CA LYS A 170 5.52 -6.09 -19.50
C LYS A 170 4.95 -5.44 -20.78
N ALA A 171 3.93 -4.58 -20.64
CA ALA A 171 3.37 -3.84 -21.78
C ALA A 171 4.42 -2.85 -22.35
N ALA A 172 5.13 -2.11 -21.50
CA ALA A 172 6.19 -1.18 -21.89
C ALA A 172 7.31 -1.86 -22.68
N GLN A 173 7.65 -3.10 -22.29
CA GLN A 173 8.72 -3.86 -22.95
C GLN A 173 8.28 -4.55 -24.24
N LYS A 174 6.97 -4.83 -24.43
CA LYS A 174 6.47 -5.63 -25.55
C LYS A 174 5.74 -4.85 -26.63
N LEU A 175 5.07 -3.76 -26.26
CA LEU A 175 4.22 -3.02 -27.19
C LEU A 175 5.02 -1.93 -27.90
N PRO A 176 4.86 -1.77 -29.22
CA PRO A 176 5.45 -0.65 -29.97
C PRO A 176 4.68 0.66 -29.78
N VAL A 177 3.39 0.55 -29.38
CA VAL A 177 2.46 1.68 -29.25
C VAL A 177 1.68 1.53 -27.95
N PHE A 178 1.43 2.65 -27.25
CA PHE A 178 0.60 2.67 -26.05
C PHE A 178 -0.36 3.87 -26.05
N PRO A 179 -1.57 3.74 -25.51
CA PRO A 179 -2.53 4.83 -25.44
C PRO A 179 -2.03 5.97 -24.53
N ASN A 180 -2.10 7.21 -25.03
CA ASN A 180 -1.79 8.40 -24.27
C ASN A 180 -3.10 8.99 -23.69
N ILE A 181 -3.60 8.38 -22.61
CA ILE A 181 -4.77 8.86 -21.88
C ILE A 181 -4.32 9.82 -20.78
N ASP A 182 -5.03 10.91 -20.65
CA ASP A 182 -4.82 11.89 -19.61
C ASP A 182 -5.54 11.44 -18.33
N ASN A 183 -4.83 10.68 -17.49
CA ASN A 183 -5.31 10.19 -16.22
C ASN A 183 -4.33 10.57 -15.10
N GLU A 184 -4.85 10.65 -13.88
CA GLU A 184 -4.06 10.94 -12.68
C GLU A 184 -4.27 9.84 -11.64
N ARG A 185 -3.18 9.33 -11.09
CA ARG A 185 -3.20 8.29 -10.07
C ARG A 185 -2.23 8.63 -8.94
N SER A 186 -2.71 8.51 -7.71
CA SER A 186 -1.80 8.39 -6.58
C SER A 186 -1.09 7.05 -6.65
N MET A 187 0.21 7.06 -6.47
CA MET A 187 1.05 5.87 -6.37
C MET A 187 2.09 6.05 -5.28
N LEU A 188 2.69 4.96 -4.81
CA LEU A 188 3.69 5.02 -3.77
C LEU A 188 4.82 4.04 -4.05
N HIS A 189 6.06 4.55 -4.18
CA HIS A 189 7.22 3.68 -4.28
C HIS A 189 7.50 2.99 -2.94
N ILE A 190 7.97 1.75 -2.99
CA ILE A 190 8.20 0.92 -1.80
C ILE A 190 9.19 1.56 -0.81
N ASP A 191 10.23 2.24 -1.27
CA ASP A 191 11.19 2.92 -0.42
C ASP A 191 10.53 4.09 0.35
N ASN A 192 9.69 4.87 -0.32
CA ASN A 192 8.93 5.96 0.30
C ASN A 192 7.96 5.42 1.37
N LEU A 193 7.32 4.28 1.10
CA LEU A 193 6.47 3.60 2.08
C LEU A 193 7.28 3.10 3.28
N CYS A 194 8.42 2.46 3.05
CA CYS A 194 9.27 1.95 4.12
C CYS A 194 9.80 3.08 5.02
N GLU A 195 10.23 4.20 4.42
CA GLU A 195 10.63 5.38 5.18
C GLU A 195 9.46 5.97 5.96
N PHE A 196 8.26 6.04 5.34
CA PHE A 196 7.06 6.51 6.04
C PHE A 196 6.72 5.65 7.26
N ILE A 197 6.73 4.32 7.12
CA ILE A 197 6.47 3.40 8.25
C ILE A 197 7.54 3.56 9.34
N LYS A 198 8.81 3.69 8.97
CA LYS A 198 9.89 3.96 9.90
C LYS A 198 9.62 5.25 10.71
N LEU A 199 9.16 6.32 10.07
CA LEU A 199 8.80 7.57 10.75
C LEU A 199 7.60 7.39 11.70
N MET A 200 6.58 6.58 11.32
CA MET A 200 5.47 6.24 12.23
C MET A 200 5.97 5.54 13.49
N ILE A 201 6.92 4.63 13.33
CA ILE A 201 7.56 3.91 14.44
C ILE A 201 8.40 4.87 15.32
N ASP A 202 9.23 5.70 14.70
CA ASP A 202 10.17 6.57 15.41
C ASP A 202 9.46 7.65 16.22
N ASN A 203 8.42 8.21 15.66
CA ASN A 203 7.63 9.28 16.28
C ASN A 203 6.46 8.77 17.13
N LYS A 204 6.28 7.43 17.25
CA LYS A 204 5.17 6.80 18.00
C LYS A 204 3.81 7.39 17.59
N GLU A 205 3.61 7.52 16.28
CA GLU A 205 2.39 8.11 15.74
C GLU A 205 1.15 7.27 16.02
N SER A 206 -0.01 7.91 15.95
CA SER A 206 -1.32 7.27 15.92
C SER A 206 -2.24 8.00 14.95
N GLY A 207 -3.27 7.32 14.46
CA GLY A 207 -4.27 7.87 13.58
C GLY A 207 -4.24 7.31 12.16
N LEU A 208 -4.90 8.02 11.25
CA LEU A 208 -5.11 7.61 9.86
C LEU A 208 -4.23 8.43 8.91
N PHE A 209 -3.47 7.73 8.05
CA PHE A 209 -2.49 8.33 7.15
C PHE A 209 -2.67 7.85 5.71
N PHE A 210 -2.30 8.74 4.75
CA PHE A 210 -2.49 8.59 3.31
C PHE A 210 -1.18 8.78 2.54
N PRO A 211 -0.14 7.94 2.78
CA PRO A 211 1.15 8.15 2.13
C PRO A 211 1.05 7.97 0.63
N GLN A 212 1.63 8.91 -0.15
CA GLN A 212 1.75 8.85 -1.60
C GLN A 212 3.04 9.53 -2.07
N ASN A 213 3.46 9.26 -3.30
CA ASN A 213 4.54 10.01 -3.95
C ASN A 213 4.19 11.49 -4.07
N LYS A 214 5.18 12.31 -4.34
CA LYS A 214 5.00 13.77 -4.49
C LYS A 214 4.13 14.10 -5.70
N GLU A 215 4.32 13.38 -6.80
CA GLU A 215 3.64 13.61 -8.07
C GLU A 215 2.48 12.63 -8.27
N TYR A 216 1.41 13.09 -8.92
CA TYR A 216 0.44 12.17 -9.50
C TYR A 216 1.04 11.51 -10.74
N VAL A 217 0.76 10.24 -10.91
CA VAL A 217 1.32 9.46 -12.00
C VAL A 217 0.30 9.32 -13.13
N LYS A 218 0.71 9.68 -14.33
CA LYS A 218 0.03 9.35 -15.56
C LYS A 218 0.48 7.97 -16.05
N THR A 219 -0.47 7.08 -16.32
CA THR A 219 -0.14 5.69 -16.70
C THR A 219 0.73 5.63 -17.98
N SER A 220 0.44 6.47 -18.96
CA SER A 220 1.23 6.53 -20.21
C SER A 220 2.66 7.01 -19.96
N GLU A 221 2.86 7.95 -19.05
CA GLU A 221 4.20 8.43 -18.66
C GLU A 221 5.00 7.34 -17.95
N MET A 222 4.38 6.63 -17.00
CA MET A 222 5.01 5.47 -16.34
C MET A 222 5.46 4.43 -17.38
N VAL A 223 4.60 4.07 -18.31
CA VAL A 223 4.91 3.09 -19.35
C VAL A 223 6.05 3.58 -20.27
N LYS A 224 6.07 4.88 -20.59
CA LYS A 224 7.14 5.50 -21.36
C LYS A 224 8.48 5.42 -20.63
N LEU A 225 8.53 5.83 -19.37
CA LEU A 225 9.75 5.78 -18.55
C LEU A 225 10.27 4.35 -18.37
N ILE A 226 9.40 3.38 -18.14
CA ILE A 226 9.79 1.96 -18.08
C ILE A 226 10.44 1.52 -19.41
N ALA A 227 9.83 1.86 -20.56
CA ALA A 227 10.40 1.51 -21.87
C ALA A 227 11.79 2.14 -22.07
N GLU A 228 11.96 3.41 -21.68
CA GLU A 228 13.22 4.15 -21.77
C GLU A 228 14.33 3.50 -20.93
N VAL A 229 14.03 3.06 -19.69
CA VAL A 229 14.99 2.33 -18.84
C VAL A 229 15.48 1.05 -19.51
N HIS A 230 14.62 0.38 -20.28
CA HIS A 230 14.98 -0.81 -21.07
C HIS A 230 15.54 -0.50 -22.46
N GLY A 231 15.89 0.76 -22.75
CA GLY A 231 16.44 1.18 -24.04
C GLY A 231 15.46 1.09 -25.22
N LYS A 232 14.15 1.06 -24.94
CA LYS A 232 13.09 0.94 -25.92
C LYS A 232 12.39 2.26 -26.17
N LYS A 233 12.00 2.48 -27.43
CA LYS A 233 11.10 3.58 -27.80
C LYS A 233 9.70 3.02 -27.98
N ILE A 234 8.75 3.58 -27.24
CA ILE A 234 7.32 3.26 -27.36
C ILE A 234 6.57 4.50 -27.85
N TRP A 235 5.74 4.33 -28.86
CA TRP A 235 5.00 5.45 -29.43
C TRP A 235 3.70 5.69 -28.65
N MET A 236 3.58 6.89 -28.05
CA MET A 236 2.39 7.32 -27.33
C MET A 236 1.38 7.95 -28.29
N THR A 237 0.17 7.38 -28.40
CA THR A 237 -0.85 7.86 -29.34
C THR A 237 -2.19 8.10 -28.68
N ARG A 238 -2.94 9.09 -29.20
CA ARG A 238 -4.30 9.39 -28.76
C ARG A 238 -5.38 8.74 -29.63
N ILE A 239 -5.00 8.04 -30.69
CA ILE A 239 -5.93 7.42 -31.68
C ILE A 239 -6.90 6.44 -30.97
N PHE A 240 -6.44 5.73 -29.96
CA PHE A 240 -7.25 4.76 -29.21
C PHE A 240 -8.16 5.39 -28.15
N ASN A 241 -7.99 6.67 -27.82
CA ASN A 241 -8.70 7.31 -26.71
C ASN A 241 -10.22 7.31 -26.85
N PRO A 242 -10.84 7.53 -28.04
CA PRO A 242 -12.30 7.46 -28.18
C PRO A 242 -12.84 6.06 -27.84
N VAL A 243 -12.18 5.01 -28.33
CA VAL A 243 -12.59 3.61 -28.07
C VAL A 243 -12.41 3.28 -26.58
N LEU A 244 -11.26 3.64 -26.01
CA LEU A 244 -10.99 3.40 -24.60
C LEU A 244 -11.98 4.14 -23.70
N ARG A 245 -12.42 5.35 -24.07
CA ARG A 245 -13.46 6.10 -23.34
C ARG A 245 -14.80 5.36 -23.31
N LEU A 246 -15.18 4.71 -24.39
CA LEU A 246 -16.38 3.87 -24.44
C LEU A 246 -16.24 2.60 -23.58
N MET A 247 -15.01 2.13 -23.40
CA MET A 247 -14.69 0.97 -22.56
C MET A 247 -14.50 1.28 -21.08
N PHE A 248 -14.57 2.55 -20.66
CA PHE A 248 -14.64 2.89 -19.25
C PHE A 248 -15.94 2.30 -18.66
N GLY A 249 -15.83 1.47 -17.66
CA GLY A 249 -16.87 0.57 -17.15
C GLY A 249 -16.39 -0.89 -17.14
N ILE A 250 -15.46 -1.23 -18.05
CA ILE A 250 -14.76 -2.52 -17.98
C ILE A 250 -13.67 -2.40 -16.89
N GLY A 251 -13.75 -3.23 -15.87
CA GLY A 251 -12.92 -3.13 -14.69
C GLY A 251 -11.41 -3.06 -14.95
N ILE A 252 -10.90 -3.74 -15.99
CA ILE A 252 -9.47 -3.69 -16.35
C ILE A 252 -9.07 -2.33 -16.94
N VAL A 253 -9.92 -1.71 -17.75
CA VAL A 253 -9.66 -0.38 -18.34
C VAL A 253 -9.63 0.68 -17.24
N ASN A 254 -10.59 0.65 -16.32
CA ASN A 254 -10.61 1.55 -15.17
C ASN A 254 -9.39 1.36 -14.27
N LYS A 255 -8.95 0.12 -14.02
CA LYS A 255 -7.77 -0.16 -13.21
C LYS A 255 -6.47 0.38 -13.83
N VAL A 256 -6.38 0.48 -15.14
CA VAL A 256 -5.20 0.97 -15.87
C VAL A 256 -5.29 2.47 -16.14
N PHE A 257 -6.42 2.96 -16.65
CA PHE A 257 -6.58 4.31 -17.17
C PHE A 257 -7.55 5.19 -16.36
N GLY A 258 -8.18 4.67 -15.32
CA GLY A 258 -9.05 5.46 -14.45
C GLY A 258 -8.29 6.38 -13.51
N ASN A 259 -8.98 7.42 -13.03
CA ASN A 259 -8.48 8.38 -12.07
C ASN A 259 -8.77 7.93 -10.64
N LEU A 260 -7.80 8.07 -9.77
CA LEU A 260 -7.97 7.88 -8.32
C LEU A 260 -6.78 8.53 -7.61
N VAL A 261 -6.99 9.67 -7.01
CA VAL A 261 -5.93 10.42 -6.33
C VAL A 261 -6.38 10.89 -4.95
N TYR A 262 -5.44 10.92 -4.01
CA TYR A 262 -5.57 11.71 -2.80
C TYR A 262 -5.23 13.16 -3.08
N GLU A 263 -5.92 14.09 -2.42
CA GLU A 263 -5.45 15.46 -2.33
C GLU A 263 -4.04 15.47 -1.71
N GLN A 264 -3.11 16.22 -2.32
CA GLN A 264 -1.69 16.21 -1.91
C GLN A 264 -1.51 16.58 -0.44
N SER A 265 -2.27 17.56 0.05
CA SER A 265 -2.24 18.01 1.43
C SER A 265 -2.56 16.92 2.47
N MET A 266 -3.33 15.89 2.10
CA MET A 266 -3.62 14.76 2.99
C MET A 266 -2.40 13.89 3.28
N SER A 267 -1.43 13.92 2.39
CA SER A 267 -0.25 13.06 2.41
C SER A 267 1.00 13.78 2.93
N ASP A 268 0.85 15.04 3.33
CA ASP A 268 1.95 15.79 3.92
C ASP A 268 2.20 15.29 5.35
N TYR A 269 3.47 15.19 5.67
CA TYR A 269 3.94 14.82 6.99
C TYR A 269 4.96 15.87 7.44
N ASP A 270 4.52 16.73 8.33
CA ASP A 270 5.22 17.99 8.64
C ASP A 270 6.56 17.79 9.37
N LYS A 271 6.77 16.63 10.00
CA LYS A 271 7.97 16.39 10.80
C LYS A 271 9.22 16.12 9.95
N VAL A 272 9.08 15.27 8.92
CA VAL A 272 10.20 14.84 8.05
C VAL A 272 9.68 14.42 6.69
N ASN A 273 10.43 14.74 5.63
CA ASN A 273 10.10 14.26 4.29
C ASN A 273 10.35 12.76 4.15
N TYR A 274 9.29 11.98 3.95
CA TYR A 274 9.37 10.54 3.66
C TYR A 274 9.49 10.22 2.17
N ARG A 275 9.26 11.22 1.28
CA ARG A 275 9.30 11.07 -0.18
C ARG A 275 10.74 11.18 -0.65
N ILE A 276 11.53 10.15 -0.33
CA ILE A 276 12.97 10.09 -0.58
C ILE A 276 13.31 9.65 -2.00
N ARG A 277 12.31 9.16 -2.75
CA ARG A 277 12.44 8.81 -4.17
C ARG A 277 11.46 9.63 -4.98
N LEU A 278 11.98 10.34 -5.97
CA LEU A 278 11.18 11.01 -6.99
C LEU A 278 10.69 9.99 -8.01
N PHE A 279 9.69 10.36 -8.81
CA PHE A 279 9.01 9.41 -9.70
C PHE A 279 9.96 8.76 -10.73
N GLU A 280 10.75 9.53 -11.46
CA GLU A 280 11.68 8.99 -12.48
C GLU A 280 12.74 8.07 -11.85
N GLU A 281 13.41 8.53 -10.78
CA GLU A 281 14.38 7.74 -10.03
C GLU A 281 13.78 6.41 -9.54
N SER A 282 12.54 6.44 -9.07
CA SER A 282 11.84 5.27 -8.55
C SER A 282 11.57 4.22 -9.63
N ILE A 283 11.28 4.65 -10.87
CA ILE A 283 11.13 3.74 -12.02
C ILE A 283 12.46 3.07 -12.35
N GLU A 284 13.56 3.84 -12.40
CA GLU A 284 14.89 3.28 -12.63
C GLU A 284 15.27 2.22 -11.58
N LEU A 285 15.06 2.52 -10.29
CA LEU A 285 15.32 1.59 -9.19
C LEU A 285 14.44 0.32 -9.23
N THR A 286 13.25 0.45 -9.81
CA THR A 286 12.32 -0.68 -9.92
C THR A 286 12.72 -1.64 -11.05
N GLU A 287 13.23 -1.10 -12.17
CA GLU A 287 13.49 -1.86 -13.40
C GLU A 287 14.94 -2.38 -13.50
N LYS A 288 15.88 -1.78 -12.78
CA LYS A 288 17.27 -2.25 -12.64
C LYS A 288 17.42 -3.23 -11.46
#